data_45cd3db56f16cde90c4051ace59a575c
#
_entry.id   45cd3db56f16cde90c4051ace59a575c
#
_cell.length_a   1.000
_cell.length_b   1.000
_cell.length_c   1.000
_cell.angle_alpha   90.00
_cell.angle_beta   90.00
_cell.angle_gamma   90.00
#
_symmetry.space_group_name_H-M   'P 1'
#
loop_
_entity.id
_entity.type
_entity.pdbx_description
1 polymer ?
#
loop_
_entity_poly.entity_id
_entity_poly.type
_entity_poly.pdbx_seq_one_letter_code
_entity_poly.pdbx_strand_id
1 'polypeptide(L)'
;MDVTVARSGGLAGLLLVWEVDLDRQPDRDAWKGLIDGLPWDEVRAVPPEPDRFVYRIRCEPHEATLAERQLTGPWRELVDRVREVSEPRRAAPGRPRAR
;
A
#
# COMPACT_ATOMS: atom_id res chain seq x y z
N MET A 1 6.17 13.96 -3.45
CA MET A 1 5.81 12.94 -2.44
C MET A 1 4.88 11.92 -3.04
N ASP A 2 5.25 10.68 -2.96
CA ASP A 2 4.47 9.60 -3.59
C ASP A 2 4.02 8.61 -2.54
N VAL A 3 2.83 8.05 -2.74
CA VAL A 3 2.38 6.91 -1.96
C VAL A 3 2.28 5.71 -2.87
N THR A 4 2.80 4.58 -2.40
CA THR A 4 2.80 3.34 -3.14
C THR A 4 2.11 2.27 -2.32
N VAL A 5 1.21 1.53 -2.95
CA VAL A 5 0.56 0.37 -2.33
C VAL A 5 0.87 -0.84 -3.20
N ALA A 6 1.45 -1.86 -2.60
CA ALA A 6 1.76 -3.10 -3.31
C ALA A 6 0.99 -4.22 -2.63
N ARG A 7 0.25 -5.00 -3.43
CA ARG A 7 -0.50 -6.14 -2.93
C ARG A 7 0.07 -7.41 -3.54
N SER A 8 0.47 -8.32 -2.68
CA SER A 8 1.03 -9.59 -3.14
C SER A 8 0.31 -10.74 -2.46
N GLY A 9 0.47 -11.94 -3.00
CA GLY A 9 -0.09 -13.15 -2.42
C GLY A 9 -1.24 -13.69 -3.22
N GLY A 10 -2.09 -14.44 -2.52
CA GLY A 10 -3.17 -15.17 -3.18
C GLY A 10 -2.62 -16.37 -3.92
N LEU A 11 -3.52 -17.10 -4.54
CA LEU A 11 -3.14 -18.37 -5.19
C LEU A 11 -2.26 -18.15 -6.41
N ALA A 12 -2.43 -17.03 -7.10
CA ALA A 12 -1.67 -16.78 -8.32
C ALA A 12 -0.30 -16.14 -8.05
N GLY A 13 -0.06 -15.69 -6.83
CA GLY A 13 1.21 -15.05 -6.50
C GLY A 13 1.47 -13.76 -7.24
N LEU A 14 0.43 -13.08 -7.69
CA LEU A 14 0.59 -11.84 -8.44
C LEU A 14 0.95 -10.69 -7.52
N LEU A 15 1.78 -9.80 -8.04
CA LEU A 15 2.09 -8.54 -7.37
C LEU A 15 1.45 -7.41 -8.16
N LEU A 16 0.59 -6.66 -7.51
CA LEU A 16 -0.03 -5.47 -8.10
C LEU A 16 0.46 -4.26 -7.34
N VAL A 17 0.77 -3.20 -8.08
CA VAL A 17 1.31 -1.98 -7.49
C VAL A 17 0.48 -0.79 -7.95
N TRP A 18 0.03 0.01 -7.00
CA TRP A 18 -0.63 1.30 -7.24
C TRP A 18 0.30 2.40 -6.76
N GLU A 19 0.36 3.48 -7.53
CA GLU A 19 1.26 4.58 -7.19
C GLU A 19 0.56 5.90 -7.45
N VAL A 20 0.64 6.81 -6.49
CA VAL A 20 0.00 8.12 -6.60
C VAL A 20 1.03 9.20 -6.30
N ASP A 21 1.14 10.15 -7.21
CA ASP A 21 1.96 11.34 -6.99
C ASP A 21 1.09 12.37 -6.29
N LEU A 22 1.31 12.57 -5.00
CA LEU A 22 0.48 13.44 -4.19
C LEU A 22 0.58 14.90 -4.60
N ASP A 23 1.70 15.28 -5.18
CA ASP A 23 1.89 16.68 -5.59
C ASP A 23 0.98 17.04 -6.75
N ARG A 24 0.46 16.04 -7.45
CA ARG A 24 -0.46 16.26 -8.56
C ARG A 24 -1.92 16.15 -8.17
N GLN A 25 -2.20 15.81 -6.92
CA GLN A 25 -3.59 15.63 -6.49
C GLN A 25 -4.18 16.97 -6.09
N PRO A 26 -5.43 17.25 -6.47
CA PRO A 26 -6.05 18.51 -6.10
C PRO A 26 -6.32 18.64 -4.60
N ASP A 27 -6.44 17.50 -3.91
CA ASP A 27 -6.71 17.48 -2.48
C ASP A 27 -5.48 17.01 -1.69
N ARG A 28 -4.30 17.50 -2.08
CA ARG A 28 -3.05 17.07 -1.49
C ARG A 28 -3.03 17.17 0.03
N ASP A 29 -3.63 18.22 0.58
CA ASP A 29 -3.62 18.40 2.03
C ASP A 29 -4.44 17.32 2.74
N ALA A 30 -5.54 16.89 2.13
CA ALA A 30 -6.33 15.81 2.69
C ALA A 30 -5.55 14.49 2.67
N TRP A 31 -4.83 14.24 1.59
CA TRP A 31 -3.95 13.07 1.50
C TRP A 31 -2.89 13.10 2.58
N LYS A 32 -2.25 14.25 2.74
CA LYS A 32 -1.19 14.38 3.72
C LYS A 32 -1.72 14.16 5.13
N GLY A 33 -2.89 14.72 5.43
CA GLY A 33 -3.49 14.53 6.74
C GLY A 33 -3.79 13.06 7.03
N LEU A 34 -4.31 12.36 6.04
CA LEU A 34 -4.59 10.94 6.19
C LEU A 34 -3.30 10.15 6.45
N ILE A 35 -2.26 10.42 5.66
CA ILE A 35 -1.01 9.70 5.78
C ILE A 35 -0.32 10.00 7.11
N ASP A 36 -0.31 11.26 7.52
CA ASP A 36 0.34 11.64 8.78
C ASP A 36 -0.41 11.06 9.98
N GLY A 37 -1.70 10.78 9.84
CA GLY A 37 -2.47 10.21 10.92
C GLY A 37 -2.42 8.69 11.03
N LEU A 38 -1.73 8.02 10.10
CA LEU A 38 -1.65 6.58 10.14
C LEU A 38 -0.73 6.10 11.26
N PRO A 39 -1.10 5.00 11.93
CA PRO A 39 -0.25 4.48 13.02
C PRO A 39 0.89 3.63 12.48
N TRP A 40 1.83 4.27 11.82
CA TRP A 40 2.95 3.57 11.18
C TRP A 40 3.77 2.73 12.15
N ASP A 41 3.90 3.19 13.39
CA ASP A 41 4.74 2.52 14.39
C ASP A 41 4.00 1.46 15.17
N GLU A 42 2.72 1.27 14.90
CA GLU A 42 1.89 0.35 15.67
C GLU A 42 1.51 -0.90 14.90
N VAL A 43 2.05 -1.09 13.71
CA VAL A 43 1.73 -2.26 12.91
C VAL A 43 2.49 -3.46 13.46
N ARG A 44 1.76 -4.53 13.75
CA ARG A 44 2.35 -5.75 14.26
C ARG A 44 2.59 -6.73 13.12
N ALA A 45 3.75 -7.37 13.15
CA ALA A 45 4.00 -8.46 12.24
C ALA A 45 3.09 -9.64 12.59
N VAL A 46 2.44 -10.22 11.60
CA VAL A 46 1.60 -11.39 11.80
C VAL A 46 2.06 -12.47 10.83
N PRO A 47 1.83 -13.73 11.17
CA PRO A 47 2.22 -14.81 10.25
C PRO A 47 1.46 -14.70 8.93
N PRO A 48 2.14 -14.96 7.81
CA PRO A 48 1.46 -14.92 6.52
C PRO A 48 0.45 -16.05 6.39
N GLU A 49 -0.62 -15.77 5.65
CA GLU A 49 -1.65 -16.75 5.35
C GLU A 49 -1.59 -17.07 3.86
N PRO A 50 -1.47 -18.34 3.49
CA PRO A 50 -1.12 -18.70 2.11
C PRO A 50 -2.08 -18.19 1.03
N ASP A 51 -3.37 -18.12 1.34
CA ASP A 51 -4.35 -17.69 0.35
C ASP A 51 -4.90 -16.30 0.61
N ARG A 52 -4.15 -15.49 1.36
CA ARG A 52 -4.53 -14.13 1.65
C ARG A 52 -3.51 -13.18 1.06
N PHE A 53 -3.94 -11.92 0.91
CA PHE A 53 -3.07 -10.88 0.40
C PHE A 53 -2.26 -10.23 1.51
N VAL A 54 -1.10 -9.71 1.12
CA VAL A 54 -0.26 -8.88 1.98
C VAL A 54 -0.13 -7.54 1.28
N TYR A 55 -0.28 -6.46 2.04
CA TYR A 55 -0.19 -5.10 1.53
C TYR A 55 1.06 -4.44 2.08
N ARG A 56 1.85 -3.87 1.19
CA ARG A 56 2.96 -3.01 1.59
C ARG A 56 2.61 -1.60 1.20
N ILE A 57 2.60 -0.70 2.18
CA ILE A 57 2.22 0.69 1.98
C ILE A 57 3.43 1.54 2.30
N ARG A 58 3.78 2.41 1.37
CA ARG A 58 5.00 3.20 1.50
C ARG A 58 4.73 4.65 1.13
N CYS A 59 5.13 5.53 2.02
CA CYS A 59 5.16 6.96 1.77
C CYS A 59 6.35 7.49 2.57
N GLU A 60 7.48 7.61 1.90
CA GLU A 60 8.74 7.88 2.60
C GLU A 60 8.64 9.07 3.51
N PRO A 61 9.24 8.97 4.71
CA PRO A 61 10.10 7.89 5.20
C PRO A 61 9.35 6.71 5.80
N HIS A 62 8.04 6.67 5.68
CA HIS A 62 7.20 5.66 6.32
C HIS A 62 7.01 4.45 5.42
N GLU A 63 6.95 3.29 6.05
CA GLU A 63 6.63 2.06 5.36
C GLU A 63 5.96 1.10 6.33
N ALA A 64 4.94 0.38 5.87
CA ALA A 64 4.26 -0.61 6.70
C ALA A 64 3.88 -1.81 5.84
N THR A 65 3.94 -2.98 6.43
CA THR A 65 3.49 -4.22 5.80
C THR A 65 2.35 -4.77 6.63
N LEU A 66 1.19 -4.96 5.98
CA LEU A 66 -0.02 -5.39 6.66
C LEU A 66 -0.55 -6.66 6.04
N ALA A 67 -0.99 -7.59 6.88
CA ALA A 67 -1.80 -8.69 6.39
C ALA A 67 -3.18 -8.15 5.99
N GLU A 68 -3.85 -8.88 5.14
CA GLU A 68 -5.16 -8.47 4.65
C GLU A 68 -6.11 -8.12 5.81
N ARG A 69 -6.09 -8.90 6.87
CA ARG A 69 -6.99 -8.67 8.00
C ARG A 69 -6.62 -7.45 8.84
N GLN A 70 -5.44 -6.90 8.64
CA GLN A 70 -5.02 -5.68 9.33
C GLN A 70 -5.43 -4.43 8.58
N LEU A 71 -5.97 -4.59 7.38
CA LEU A 71 -6.34 -3.46 6.54
C LEU A 71 -7.71 -2.95 6.96
N THR A 72 -7.73 -2.18 8.05
CA THR A 72 -8.96 -1.65 8.64
C THR A 72 -8.75 -0.20 8.99
N GLY A 73 -9.86 0.52 9.22
CA GLY A 73 -9.81 1.91 9.65
C GLY A 73 -9.08 2.80 8.65
N PRO A 74 -8.16 3.64 9.14
CA PRO A 74 -7.49 4.57 8.24
C PRO A 74 -6.59 3.89 7.20
N TRP A 75 -6.09 2.69 7.49
CA TRP A 75 -5.34 1.92 6.50
C TRP A 75 -6.21 1.57 5.31
N ARG A 76 -7.42 1.10 5.59
CA ARG A 76 -8.37 0.77 4.54
C ARG A 76 -8.75 2.01 3.75
N GLU A 77 -8.94 3.12 4.44
CA GLU A 77 -9.29 4.36 3.78
C GLU A 77 -8.20 4.79 2.81
N LEU A 78 -6.94 4.68 3.23
CA LEU A 78 -5.83 5.06 2.35
C LEU A 78 -5.79 4.19 1.11
N VAL A 79 -5.89 2.88 1.28
CA VAL A 79 -5.83 1.96 0.15
C VAL A 79 -6.99 2.22 -0.81
N ASP A 80 -8.18 2.44 -0.29
CA ASP A 80 -9.33 2.70 -1.14
C ASP A 80 -9.15 3.98 -1.94
N ARG A 81 -8.60 5.04 -1.32
CA ARG A 81 -8.34 6.29 -2.06
C ARG A 81 -7.32 6.11 -3.15
N VAL A 82 -6.25 5.36 -2.86
CA VAL A 82 -5.22 5.10 -3.87
C VAL A 82 -5.84 4.37 -5.06
N ARG A 83 -6.69 3.39 -4.79
CA ARG A 83 -7.30 2.61 -5.86
C ARG A 83 -8.31 3.41 -6.68
N GLU A 84 -8.88 4.44 -6.09
CA GLU A 84 -9.82 5.30 -6.81
C GLU A 84 -9.14 6.20 -7.83
N VAL A 85 -7.89 6.60 -7.56
CA VAL A 85 -7.24 7.60 -8.40
C VAL A 85 -6.09 7.04 -9.22
N SER A 86 -5.77 5.75 -9.08
CA SER A 86 -4.70 5.15 -9.86
C SER A 86 -5.08 3.73 -10.25
N GLU A 87 -4.44 3.25 -11.32
CA GLU A 87 -4.66 1.89 -11.78
C GLU A 87 -3.49 1.01 -11.41
N PRO A 88 -3.74 -0.25 -11.09
CA PRO A 88 -2.66 -1.14 -10.71
C PRO A 88 -1.84 -1.54 -11.93
N ARG A 89 -0.56 -1.76 -11.70
CA ARG A 89 0.27 -2.40 -12.69
C ARG A 89 0.81 -3.68 -12.11
N ARG A 90 1.07 -4.64 -12.96
CA ARG A 90 1.63 -5.90 -12.53
C ARG A 90 3.14 -5.78 -12.39
N ALA A 91 3.67 -6.45 -11.38
CA ALA A 91 5.10 -6.57 -11.21
C ALA A 91 5.41 -8.03 -10.90
N ALA A 92 6.60 -8.46 -11.25
CA ALA A 92 7.02 -9.83 -10.98
C ALA A 92 7.41 -9.94 -9.51
N PRO A 93 6.72 -10.79 -8.72
CA PRO A 93 7.03 -10.92 -7.30
C PRO A 93 8.46 -11.44 -7.11
N GLY A 94 9.14 -10.85 -6.14
CA GLY A 94 10.45 -11.34 -5.77
C GLY A 94 11.56 -11.06 -6.74
N ARG A 95 11.31 -10.33 -7.81
CA ARG A 95 12.37 -10.01 -8.76
C ARG A 95 12.98 -8.66 -8.45
N PRO A 96 14.30 -8.58 -8.35
CA PRO A 96 14.93 -7.28 -8.20
C PRO A 96 14.77 -6.47 -9.47
N ARG A 97 14.78 -5.16 -9.34
CA ARG A 97 14.76 -4.31 -10.50
C ARG A 97 16.03 -4.47 -11.24
N ALA A 98 15.91 -4.76 -12.45
CA ALA A 98 17.07 -4.81 -13.30
C ALA A 98 17.55 -3.40 -13.54
N ARG A 99 18.52 -3.10 -13.51
CA ARG A 99 19.04 -2.01 -13.85
C ARG A 99 19.25 -1.14 -13.73
#